data_4161ef771ac409924137f00bd27e8781
#
_entry.id   4161ef771ac409924137f00bd27e8781
#
_cell.length_a   1.000
_cell.length_b   1.000
_cell.length_c   1.000
_cell.angle_alpha   90.00
_cell.angle_beta   90.00
_cell.angle_gamma   90.00
#
_symmetry.space_group_name_H-M   'P 1'
#
loop_
_entity.id
_entity.type
_entity.pdbx_description
1 polymer ?
#
loop_
_entity_poly.entity_id
_entity_poly.type
_entity_poly.pdbx_seq_one_letter_code
_entity_poly.pdbx_strand_id
1 'polypeptide(L)'
;YQSKLANEPAEDVQRLNELAHEASLQWIKNTQRVPDPSIGIELRGLGEVSRRWHAVFDKVLKEFGIDEQEKARVYISHFVQTITEKAVQYVVDLYQPTNLVCTGGVFMNVALNMRLVKTIPGKFCVYPLAGDQGNAIGIRAAYGRRTEVTDLRIGLREIVDDDMHLELPSNFFLMPGKNRDLISRIADMSIRKHGFVNIVRGDMEFGPRALCNTTTLAQPLLMVAHAINKFNGRNSVMPFAPVMKEATYLKCFPDAHKVVLSEEFMIVALEANPEHWNYPGASLMTHDGLVTARPQVYREEDPEDVVNVMLQKYTVLINTSFNVHGRPIVLDLKDAIHCHEFQYHLGSEASTIFIY
;
A
#
# COMPACT_ATOMS: atom_id res chain seq x y z
N TYR A 1 13.71 0.87 2.77
CA TYR A 1 15.11 0.42 2.81
C TYR A 1 15.77 0.43 1.42
N GLN A 2 15.06 0.13 0.33
CA GLN A 2 15.63 0.09 -1.02
C GLN A 2 16.32 1.41 -1.43
N SER A 3 15.68 2.56 -1.13
CA SER A 3 16.28 3.86 -1.39
C SER A 3 17.52 4.16 -0.53
N LYS A 4 17.59 3.58 0.68
CA LYS A 4 18.78 3.68 1.55
C LYS A 4 19.88 2.74 1.09
N LEU A 5 19.53 1.56 0.57
CA LEU A 5 20.48 0.58 0.03
C LEU A 5 21.23 1.13 -1.19
N ALA A 6 20.61 2.01 -1.98
CA ALA A 6 21.27 2.68 -3.11
C ALA A 6 22.50 3.51 -2.71
N ASN A 7 22.64 3.85 -1.43
CA ASN A 7 23.81 4.57 -0.90
C ASN A 7 24.92 3.64 -0.38
N GLU A 8 24.69 2.31 -0.39
CA GLU A 8 25.68 1.34 0.07
C GLU A 8 26.60 0.91 -1.09
N PRO A 9 27.84 0.45 -0.80
CA PRO A 9 28.76 -0.03 -1.83
C PRO A 9 28.14 -1.16 -2.68
N ALA A 10 28.32 -1.10 -3.98
CA ALA A 10 27.76 -2.10 -4.90
C ALA A 10 28.25 -3.53 -4.58
N GLU A 11 29.49 -3.67 -4.12
CA GLU A 11 30.08 -4.93 -3.69
C GLU A 11 29.33 -5.53 -2.48
N ASP A 12 28.97 -4.70 -1.51
CA ASP A 12 28.22 -5.13 -0.34
C ASP A 12 26.82 -5.59 -0.73
N VAL A 13 26.15 -4.86 -1.64
CA VAL A 13 24.82 -5.24 -2.16
C VAL A 13 24.89 -6.56 -2.92
N GLN A 14 25.92 -6.74 -3.75
CA GLN A 14 26.13 -7.99 -4.48
C GLN A 14 26.37 -9.16 -3.50
N ARG A 15 27.25 -8.98 -2.52
CA ARG A 15 27.56 -10.02 -1.52
C ARG A 15 26.33 -10.38 -0.67
N LEU A 16 25.54 -9.38 -0.29
CA LEU A 16 24.28 -9.58 0.43
C LEU A 16 23.27 -10.40 -0.39
N ASN A 17 23.20 -10.17 -1.70
CA ASN A 17 22.36 -10.96 -2.62
C ASN A 17 22.84 -12.42 -2.74
N GLU A 18 24.15 -12.66 -2.73
CA GLU A 18 24.72 -14.01 -2.73
C GLU A 18 24.36 -14.77 -1.45
N LEU A 19 24.56 -14.15 -0.28
CA LEU A 19 24.17 -14.74 1.01
C LEU A 19 22.68 -15.06 1.09
N ALA A 20 21.83 -14.15 0.61
CA ALA A 20 20.39 -14.37 0.56
C ALA A 20 20.04 -15.53 -0.40
N HIS A 21 20.75 -15.68 -1.51
CA HIS A 21 20.59 -16.80 -2.42
C HIS A 21 20.96 -18.13 -1.75
N GLU A 22 22.12 -18.21 -1.09
CA GLU A 22 22.56 -19.40 -0.36
C GLU A 22 21.54 -19.78 0.72
N ALA A 23 21.06 -18.81 1.50
CA ALA A 23 20.04 -19.02 2.53
C ALA A 23 18.72 -19.51 1.94
N SER A 24 18.30 -18.98 0.78
CA SER A 24 17.09 -19.41 0.10
C SER A 24 17.17 -20.86 -0.40
N LEU A 25 18.31 -21.26 -0.97
CA LEU A 25 18.54 -22.64 -1.39
C LEU A 25 18.51 -23.62 -0.22
N GLN A 26 19.09 -23.24 0.91
CA GLN A 26 19.04 -24.05 2.11
C GLN A 26 17.62 -24.18 2.67
N TRP A 27 16.85 -23.10 2.65
CA TRP A 27 15.45 -23.10 3.04
C TRP A 27 14.62 -24.01 2.12
N ILE A 28 14.77 -23.89 0.79
CA ILE A 28 14.10 -24.72 -0.22
C ILE A 28 14.41 -26.21 0.02
N LYS A 29 15.68 -26.57 0.23
CA LYS A 29 16.06 -27.97 0.52
C LYS A 29 15.40 -28.49 1.80
N ASN A 30 15.25 -27.65 2.80
CA ASN A 30 14.60 -28.03 4.06
C ASN A 30 13.08 -28.15 3.93
N THR A 31 12.45 -27.36 3.05
CA THR A 31 10.99 -27.36 2.80
C THR A 31 10.55 -28.46 1.82
N GLN A 32 11.45 -29.01 1.01
CA GLN A 32 11.15 -30.20 0.19
C GLN A 32 10.81 -31.43 1.06
N ARG A 33 11.05 -31.36 2.37
CA ARG A 33 10.50 -32.26 3.38
C ARG A 33 9.22 -31.68 3.97
N VAL A 34 8.30 -31.15 3.12
CA VAL A 34 6.99 -30.69 3.59
C VAL A 34 6.32 -31.91 4.23
N PRO A 35 6.00 -31.86 5.51
CA PRO A 35 5.20 -32.90 6.13
C PRO A 35 3.87 -32.98 5.40
N ASP A 36 3.34 -34.18 5.31
CA ASP A 36 1.98 -34.44 4.87
C ASP A 36 1.03 -33.36 5.40
N PRO A 37 0.28 -32.67 4.53
CA PRO A 37 -0.64 -31.60 4.95
C PRO A 37 -1.73 -32.08 5.92
N SER A 38 -1.89 -33.41 6.13
CA SER A 38 -2.72 -33.99 7.17
C SER A 38 -2.10 -33.89 8.58
N ILE A 39 -0.80 -33.63 8.72
CA ILE A 39 -0.13 -33.41 10.00
C ILE A 39 -0.25 -31.92 10.31
N GLY A 40 -1.15 -31.58 11.21
CA GLY A 40 -1.33 -30.23 11.73
C GLY A 40 0.03 -29.61 12.09
N ILE A 41 0.26 -28.35 11.66
CA ILE A 41 1.47 -27.59 11.99
C ILE A 41 1.59 -27.57 13.51
N GLU A 42 2.46 -28.39 14.07
CA GLU A 42 2.84 -28.26 15.46
C GLU A 42 3.51 -26.89 15.63
N LEU A 43 2.82 -25.98 16.30
CA LEU A 43 3.33 -24.66 16.71
C LEU A 43 4.50 -24.74 17.72
N ARG A 44 5.07 -25.92 17.91
CA ARG A 44 6.27 -26.15 18.70
C ARG A 44 7.47 -25.59 17.99
N GLY A 45 7.73 -24.33 18.08
CA GLY A 45 8.99 -23.88 17.53
C GLY A 45 9.09 -22.44 17.09
N LEU A 46 8.06 -21.61 17.30
CA LEU A 46 8.21 -20.18 17.00
C LEU A 46 9.44 -19.58 17.68
N GLY A 47 9.74 -19.99 18.92
CA GLY A 47 10.97 -19.57 19.61
C GLY A 47 12.26 -20.15 19.02
N GLU A 48 12.23 -21.36 18.46
CA GLU A 48 13.39 -21.96 17.80
C GLU A 48 13.61 -21.36 16.40
N VAL A 49 12.56 -21.16 15.65
CA VAL A 49 12.60 -20.47 14.35
C VAL A 49 13.13 -19.05 14.52
N SER A 50 12.62 -18.32 15.49
CA SER A 50 13.10 -16.97 15.81
C SER A 50 14.59 -16.95 16.16
N ARG A 51 15.06 -17.85 17.02
CA ARG A 51 16.49 -17.97 17.38
C ARG A 51 17.37 -18.30 16.18
N ARG A 52 16.93 -19.17 15.30
CA ARG A 52 17.67 -19.53 14.07
C ARG A 52 17.81 -18.31 13.15
N TRP A 53 16.74 -17.53 12.97
CA TRP A 53 16.79 -16.31 12.17
C TRP A 53 17.69 -15.24 12.79
N HIS A 54 17.66 -15.05 14.10
CA HIS A 54 18.59 -14.15 14.79
C HIS A 54 20.04 -14.55 14.53
N ALA A 55 20.38 -15.82 14.65
CA ALA A 55 21.73 -16.30 14.36
C ALA A 55 22.15 -16.07 12.90
N VAL A 56 21.21 -16.16 11.93
CA VAL A 56 21.48 -15.83 10.54
C VAL A 56 21.71 -14.34 10.36
N PHE A 57 20.88 -13.50 11.00
CA PHE A 57 21.02 -12.05 10.94
C PHE A 57 22.33 -11.57 11.58
N ASP A 58 22.69 -12.10 12.74
CA ASP A 58 23.96 -11.81 13.41
C ASP A 58 25.16 -12.18 12.53
N LYS A 59 25.06 -13.32 11.81
CA LYS A 59 26.11 -13.71 10.85
C LYS A 59 26.22 -12.70 9.70
N VAL A 60 25.08 -12.28 9.11
CA VAL A 60 25.06 -11.29 8.04
C VAL A 60 25.65 -9.96 8.53
N LEU A 61 25.19 -9.43 9.66
CA LEU A 61 25.68 -8.16 10.19
C LEU A 61 27.20 -8.20 10.51
N LYS A 62 27.65 -9.31 11.05
CA LYS A 62 29.08 -9.52 11.38
C LYS A 62 29.95 -9.59 10.11
N GLU A 63 29.46 -10.21 9.03
CA GLU A 63 30.19 -10.30 7.76
C GLU A 63 30.44 -8.91 7.15
N PHE A 64 29.48 -7.97 7.31
CA PHE A 64 29.61 -6.60 6.82
C PHE A 64 30.16 -5.61 7.86
N GLY A 65 30.49 -6.06 9.07
CA GLY A 65 30.98 -5.20 10.15
C GLY A 65 29.99 -4.11 10.57
N ILE A 66 28.69 -4.44 10.58
CA ILE A 66 27.61 -3.48 10.84
C ILE A 66 27.24 -3.50 12.32
N ASP A 67 27.56 -2.42 13.02
CA ASP A 67 27.16 -2.17 14.40
C ASP A 67 26.05 -1.12 14.53
N GLU A 68 25.86 -0.28 13.50
CA GLU A 68 24.85 0.77 13.48
C GLU A 68 23.45 0.20 13.21
N GLN A 69 22.49 0.50 14.09
CA GLN A 69 21.13 -0.05 14.04
C GLN A 69 20.36 0.31 12.74
N GLU A 70 20.51 1.52 12.24
CA GLU A 70 19.84 1.95 11.00
C GLU A 70 20.39 1.20 9.79
N LYS A 71 21.70 1.06 9.69
CA LYS A 71 22.35 0.29 8.63
C LYS A 71 21.98 -1.19 8.72
N ALA A 72 21.98 -1.76 9.94
CA ALA A 72 21.53 -3.12 10.18
C ALA A 72 20.11 -3.38 9.66
N ARG A 73 19.18 -2.47 9.92
CA ARG A 73 17.80 -2.56 9.41
C ARG A 73 17.72 -2.61 7.88
N VAL A 74 18.54 -1.81 7.19
CA VAL A 74 18.59 -1.79 5.72
C VAL A 74 19.06 -3.14 5.19
N TYR A 75 20.19 -3.65 5.70
CA TYR A 75 20.76 -4.92 5.24
C TYR A 75 19.85 -6.12 5.53
N ILE A 76 19.33 -6.23 6.75
CA ILE A 76 18.43 -7.34 7.11
C ILE A 76 17.12 -7.25 6.33
N SER A 77 16.54 -6.07 6.12
CA SER A 77 15.34 -5.93 5.32
C SER A 77 15.55 -6.37 3.87
N HIS A 78 16.68 -6.00 3.27
CA HIS A 78 17.02 -6.46 1.92
C HIS A 78 17.25 -7.97 1.86
N PHE A 79 18.00 -8.51 2.80
CA PHE A 79 18.26 -9.94 2.90
C PHE A 79 16.96 -10.77 2.98
N VAL A 80 16.05 -10.37 3.88
CA VAL A 80 14.75 -11.04 4.05
C VAL A 80 13.88 -10.91 2.80
N GLN A 81 13.85 -9.72 2.19
CA GLN A 81 13.12 -9.49 0.94
C GLN A 81 13.65 -10.41 -0.17
N THR A 82 14.96 -10.48 -0.34
CA THR A 82 15.60 -11.29 -1.38
C THR A 82 15.33 -12.79 -1.17
N ILE A 83 15.39 -13.28 0.07
CA ILE A 83 15.03 -14.68 0.38
C ILE A 83 13.59 -14.96 0.00
N THR A 84 12.67 -14.08 0.40
CA THR A 84 11.24 -14.24 0.11
C THR A 84 10.97 -14.29 -1.38
N GLU A 85 11.57 -13.36 -2.15
CA GLU A 85 11.45 -13.32 -3.60
C GLU A 85 11.99 -14.60 -4.26
N LYS A 86 13.17 -15.05 -3.84
CA LYS A 86 13.78 -16.27 -4.37
C LYS A 86 12.99 -17.53 -4.04
N ALA A 87 12.44 -17.62 -2.84
CA ALA A 87 11.62 -18.75 -2.42
C ALA A 87 10.32 -18.85 -3.25
N VAL A 88 9.64 -17.73 -3.47
CA VAL A 88 8.43 -17.69 -4.29
C VAL A 88 8.76 -17.91 -5.76
N GLN A 89 9.85 -17.30 -6.27
CA GLN A 89 10.29 -17.50 -7.64
C GLN A 89 10.61 -18.96 -7.94
N TYR A 90 11.25 -19.68 -7.01
CA TYR A 90 11.49 -21.11 -7.16
C TYR A 90 10.21 -21.91 -7.40
N VAL A 91 9.13 -21.60 -6.68
CA VAL A 91 7.83 -22.26 -6.89
C VAL A 91 7.26 -21.91 -8.27
N VAL A 92 7.35 -20.65 -8.68
CA VAL A 92 6.92 -20.20 -10.02
C VAL A 92 7.72 -20.92 -11.12
N ASP A 93 9.02 -21.02 -10.97
CA ASP A 93 9.90 -21.68 -11.94
C ASP A 93 9.64 -23.19 -12.02
N LEU A 94 9.25 -23.82 -10.91
CA LEU A 94 8.91 -25.25 -10.86
C LEU A 94 7.61 -25.55 -11.63
N TYR A 95 6.58 -24.69 -11.49
CA TYR A 95 5.26 -24.91 -12.10
C TYR A 95 5.06 -24.18 -13.43
N GLN A 96 5.88 -23.19 -13.74
CA GLN A 96 5.84 -22.38 -14.96
C GLN A 96 4.42 -21.93 -15.37
N PRO A 97 3.65 -21.30 -14.48
CA PRO A 97 2.28 -20.93 -14.76
C PRO A 97 2.21 -19.82 -15.82
N THR A 98 1.27 -19.95 -16.75
CA THR A 98 0.97 -18.87 -17.71
C THR A 98 0.30 -17.71 -17.00
N ASN A 99 -0.68 -18.00 -16.12
CA ASN A 99 -1.39 -17.02 -15.29
C ASN A 99 -1.21 -17.39 -13.82
N LEU A 100 -1.14 -16.38 -12.96
CA LEU A 100 -0.88 -16.58 -11.54
C LEU A 100 -1.88 -15.81 -10.67
N VAL A 101 -2.53 -16.53 -9.76
CA VAL A 101 -3.37 -15.95 -8.70
C VAL A 101 -2.69 -16.21 -7.35
N CYS A 102 -2.49 -15.14 -6.57
CA CYS A 102 -1.82 -15.19 -5.29
C CYS A 102 -2.76 -14.81 -4.14
N THR A 103 -2.65 -15.52 -3.02
CA THR A 103 -3.32 -15.20 -1.76
C THR A 103 -2.43 -15.56 -0.59
N GLY A 104 -2.76 -15.08 0.61
CA GLY A 104 -1.94 -15.23 1.82
C GLY A 104 -1.09 -14.00 2.14
N GLY A 105 -0.77 -13.79 3.41
CA GLY A 105 -0.14 -12.57 3.93
C GLY A 105 1.19 -12.20 3.27
N VAL A 106 1.94 -13.16 2.72
CA VAL A 106 3.18 -12.90 1.98
C VAL A 106 2.92 -11.99 0.77
N PHE A 107 1.78 -12.12 0.10
CA PHE A 107 1.42 -11.33 -1.07
C PHE A 107 0.86 -9.94 -0.75
N MET A 108 0.87 -9.53 0.51
CA MET A 108 0.80 -8.10 0.88
C MET A 108 2.11 -7.37 0.56
N ASN A 109 3.16 -8.09 0.20
CA ASN A 109 4.44 -7.56 -0.24
C ASN A 109 4.38 -7.11 -1.70
N VAL A 110 4.16 -5.83 -1.91
CA VAL A 110 3.97 -5.23 -3.24
C VAL A 110 5.22 -5.30 -4.14
N ALA A 111 6.43 -5.35 -3.54
CA ALA A 111 7.68 -5.50 -4.28
C ALA A 111 7.84 -6.92 -4.83
N LEU A 112 7.49 -7.94 -4.04
CA LEU A 112 7.40 -9.32 -4.51
C LEU A 112 6.39 -9.44 -5.66
N ASN A 113 5.20 -8.85 -5.51
CA ASN A 113 4.17 -8.89 -6.54
C ASN A 113 4.64 -8.25 -7.85
N MET A 114 5.36 -7.11 -7.80
CA MET A 114 5.97 -6.47 -8.96
C MET A 114 6.93 -7.42 -9.69
N ARG A 115 7.77 -8.13 -8.94
CA ARG A 115 8.70 -9.09 -9.52
C ARG A 115 7.96 -10.22 -10.23
N LEU A 116 6.90 -10.75 -9.63
CA LEU A 116 6.09 -11.81 -10.23
C LEU A 116 5.39 -11.34 -11.52
N VAL A 117 4.83 -10.13 -11.53
CA VAL A 117 4.24 -9.54 -12.75
C VAL A 117 5.24 -9.52 -13.91
N LYS A 118 6.51 -9.18 -13.63
CA LYS A 118 7.55 -9.17 -14.67
C LYS A 118 7.87 -10.57 -15.20
N THR A 119 7.80 -11.60 -14.37
CA THR A 119 8.19 -12.97 -14.74
C THR A 119 7.07 -13.79 -15.37
N ILE A 120 5.80 -13.49 -15.03
CA ILE A 120 4.64 -14.20 -15.57
C ILE A 120 4.34 -13.72 -17.00
N PRO A 121 4.17 -14.64 -17.96
CA PRO A 121 3.86 -14.26 -19.35
C PRO A 121 2.44 -13.74 -19.54
N GLY A 122 1.48 -14.21 -18.76
CA GLY A 122 0.06 -13.90 -18.87
C GLY A 122 -0.46 -12.98 -17.75
N LYS A 123 -1.59 -13.34 -17.17
CA LYS A 123 -2.29 -12.51 -16.17
C LYS A 123 -1.83 -12.80 -14.75
N PHE A 124 -1.81 -11.75 -13.94
CA PHE A 124 -1.43 -11.77 -12.54
C PHE A 124 -2.53 -11.14 -11.67
N CYS A 125 -2.89 -11.84 -10.61
CA CYS A 125 -3.88 -11.38 -9.64
C CYS A 125 -3.40 -11.66 -8.22
N VAL A 126 -3.54 -10.67 -7.34
CA VAL A 126 -3.44 -10.86 -5.90
C VAL A 126 -4.79 -10.58 -5.28
N TYR A 127 -5.29 -11.50 -4.46
CA TYR A 127 -6.54 -11.27 -3.76
C TYR A 127 -6.41 -10.03 -2.84
N PRO A 128 -7.30 -9.05 -2.93
CA PRO A 128 -7.12 -7.77 -2.24
C PRO A 128 -7.11 -7.87 -0.71
N LEU A 129 -7.71 -8.92 -0.15
CA LEU A 129 -7.67 -9.25 1.27
C LEU A 129 -6.77 -10.47 1.51
N ALA A 130 -5.58 -10.46 0.95
CA ALA A 130 -4.63 -11.57 1.06
C ALA A 130 -4.12 -11.84 2.49
N GLY A 131 -4.23 -10.87 3.42
CA GLY A 131 -3.88 -11.03 4.83
C GLY A 131 -4.99 -11.71 5.65
N ASP A 132 -4.82 -11.70 6.98
CA ASP A 132 -5.74 -12.35 7.94
C ASP A 132 -7.17 -11.83 7.88
N GLN A 133 -7.37 -10.57 7.46
CA GLN A 133 -8.69 -9.98 7.25
C GLN A 133 -9.53 -10.74 6.21
N GLY A 134 -8.91 -11.44 5.29
CA GLY A 134 -9.60 -12.28 4.29
C GLY A 134 -10.20 -13.57 4.87
N ASN A 135 -9.79 -14.01 6.05
CA ASN A 135 -10.26 -15.25 6.66
C ASN A 135 -11.78 -15.22 6.91
N ALA A 136 -12.35 -14.07 7.28
CA ALA A 136 -13.79 -13.93 7.50
C ALA A 136 -14.59 -14.21 6.21
N ILE A 137 -14.13 -13.72 5.08
CA ILE A 137 -14.74 -13.95 3.77
C ILE A 137 -14.52 -15.40 3.32
N GLY A 138 -13.31 -15.92 3.55
CA GLY A 138 -12.97 -17.32 3.27
C GLY A 138 -13.84 -18.31 4.03
N ILE A 139 -14.09 -18.08 5.30
CA ILE A 139 -15.01 -18.90 6.12
C ILE A 139 -16.42 -18.85 5.54
N ARG A 140 -16.94 -17.65 5.21
CA ARG A 140 -18.26 -17.52 4.59
C ARG A 140 -18.37 -18.30 3.28
N ALA A 141 -17.35 -18.23 2.43
CA ALA A 141 -17.29 -18.98 1.17
C ALA A 141 -17.25 -20.50 1.40
N ALA A 142 -16.50 -20.98 2.41
CA ALA A 142 -16.39 -22.37 2.77
C ALA A 142 -17.74 -22.98 3.22
N TYR A 143 -18.63 -22.19 3.84
CA TYR A 143 -19.98 -22.61 4.20
C TYR A 143 -21.00 -22.50 3.05
N GLY A 144 -20.53 -22.47 1.80
CA GLY A 144 -21.36 -22.51 0.59
C GLY A 144 -22.06 -21.19 0.23
N ARG A 145 -21.79 -20.11 0.95
CA ARG A 145 -22.26 -18.76 0.61
C ARG A 145 -21.23 -18.05 -0.25
N ARG A 146 -21.19 -18.37 -1.54
CA ARG A 146 -20.36 -17.63 -2.48
C ARG A 146 -20.69 -16.15 -2.38
N THR A 147 -19.70 -15.32 -2.10
CA THR A 147 -19.84 -13.88 -2.11
C THR A 147 -18.78 -13.38 -3.07
N GLU A 148 -19.23 -12.75 -4.12
CA GLU A 148 -18.35 -11.98 -4.97
C GLU A 148 -18.03 -10.67 -4.24
N VAL A 149 -16.77 -10.46 -3.89
CA VAL A 149 -16.30 -9.22 -3.26
C VAL A 149 -15.68 -8.39 -4.36
N THR A 150 -16.49 -7.55 -4.95
CA THR A 150 -16.08 -6.62 -6.01
C THR A 150 -15.67 -5.26 -5.47
N ASP A 151 -16.11 -4.92 -4.27
CA ASP A 151 -15.80 -3.68 -3.58
C ASP A 151 -15.43 -3.96 -2.11
N LEU A 152 -14.44 -3.26 -1.60
CA LEU A 152 -14.02 -3.32 -0.20
C LEU A 152 -14.49 -2.11 0.61
N ARG A 153 -15.30 -1.22 0.06
CA ARG A 153 -15.97 -0.14 0.77
C ARG A 153 -17.28 -0.66 1.36
N ILE A 154 -17.16 -1.54 2.34
CA ILE A 154 -18.25 -2.31 2.96
C ILE A 154 -18.26 -2.22 4.50
N GLY A 155 -17.48 -1.30 5.06
CA GLY A 155 -17.40 -1.08 6.50
C GLY A 155 -18.59 -0.28 7.03
N LEU A 156 -18.42 0.27 8.22
CA LEU A 156 -19.46 1.08 8.85
C LEU A 156 -19.54 2.46 8.17
N ARG A 157 -20.76 2.98 8.13
CA ARG A 157 -21.06 4.36 7.75
C ARG A 157 -21.68 5.05 8.95
N GLU A 158 -21.17 6.22 9.30
CA GLU A 158 -21.83 7.06 10.29
C GLU A 158 -23.03 7.77 9.65
N ILE A 159 -24.15 7.76 10.38
CA ILE A 159 -25.32 8.56 10.06
C ILE A 159 -25.23 9.82 10.90
N VAL A 160 -25.03 10.96 10.24
CA VAL A 160 -25.01 12.27 10.88
C VAL A 160 -26.43 12.85 10.86
N ASP A 161 -26.91 13.31 12.00
CA ASP A 161 -28.19 14.00 12.09
C ASP A 161 -28.04 15.46 11.60
N ASP A 162 -28.90 15.89 10.69
CA ASP A 162 -28.90 17.25 10.15
C ASP A 162 -29.08 18.32 11.24
N ASP A 163 -29.68 17.96 12.39
CA ASP A 163 -29.90 18.86 13.52
C ASP A 163 -28.72 18.93 14.51
N MET A 164 -27.61 18.28 14.22
CA MET A 164 -26.45 18.27 15.09
C MET A 164 -25.72 19.63 15.08
N HIS A 165 -25.90 20.41 16.14
CA HIS A 165 -25.14 21.64 16.35
C HIS A 165 -23.75 21.34 16.92
N LEU A 166 -22.75 21.23 16.06
CA LEU A 166 -21.35 21.05 16.46
C LEU A 166 -20.54 22.30 16.15
N GLU A 167 -19.72 22.71 17.11
CA GLU A 167 -18.64 23.66 16.83
C GLU A 167 -17.53 22.92 16.06
N LEU A 168 -17.43 23.17 14.75
CA LEU A 168 -16.44 22.54 13.89
C LEU A 168 -15.14 23.33 13.88
N PRO A 169 -13.97 22.66 13.82
CA PRO A 169 -12.70 23.35 13.66
C PRO A 169 -12.61 24.16 12.36
N SER A 170 -11.73 25.15 12.30
CA SER A 170 -11.45 25.89 11.08
C SER A 170 -11.02 24.95 9.94
N ASN A 171 -11.52 25.19 8.73
CA ASN A 171 -11.29 24.34 7.55
C ASN A 171 -11.84 22.89 7.65
N PHE A 172 -12.71 22.62 8.62
CA PHE A 172 -13.48 21.39 8.68
C PHE A 172 -14.90 21.64 8.15
N PHE A 173 -15.34 20.83 7.21
CA PHE A 173 -16.62 20.99 6.53
C PHE A 173 -17.47 19.72 6.69
N LEU A 174 -18.62 19.85 7.34
CA LEU A 174 -19.63 18.80 7.42
C LEU A 174 -20.66 19.06 6.29
N MET A 175 -20.77 18.17 5.33
CA MET A 175 -21.46 18.43 4.06
C MET A 175 -22.42 17.32 3.68
N PRO A 176 -23.69 17.64 3.36
CA PRO A 176 -24.58 16.67 2.74
C PRO A 176 -24.07 16.25 1.36
N GLY A 177 -24.14 14.95 1.05
CA GLY A 177 -23.65 14.39 -0.21
C GLY A 177 -24.28 15.00 -1.49
N LYS A 178 -25.46 15.63 -1.38
CA LYS A 178 -26.12 16.36 -2.48
C LYS A 178 -25.37 17.63 -2.92
N ASN A 179 -24.48 18.18 -2.08
CA ASN A 179 -23.76 19.43 -2.34
C ASN A 179 -22.47 19.20 -3.18
N ARG A 180 -22.52 18.36 -4.19
CA ARG A 180 -21.39 17.85 -4.99
C ARG A 180 -20.47 18.93 -5.56
N ASP A 181 -21.05 19.98 -6.14
CA ASP A 181 -20.28 21.10 -6.71
C ASP A 181 -19.49 21.85 -5.62
N LEU A 182 -20.10 22.16 -4.49
CA LEU A 182 -19.43 22.81 -3.38
C LEU A 182 -18.33 21.94 -2.77
N ILE A 183 -18.59 20.64 -2.59
CA ILE A 183 -17.61 19.66 -2.12
C ILE A 183 -16.39 19.66 -3.05
N SER A 184 -16.61 19.57 -4.36
CA SER A 184 -15.54 19.57 -5.36
C SER A 184 -14.75 20.89 -5.42
N ARG A 185 -15.42 22.03 -5.22
CA ARG A 185 -14.74 23.35 -5.12
C ARG A 185 -13.87 23.45 -3.88
N ILE A 186 -14.35 22.99 -2.71
CA ILE A 186 -13.56 23.01 -1.46
C ILE A 186 -12.35 22.10 -1.64
N ALA A 187 -12.54 20.89 -2.17
CA ALA A 187 -11.46 19.94 -2.42
C ALA A 187 -10.40 20.51 -3.35
N ASP A 188 -10.80 21.07 -4.49
CA ASP A 188 -9.89 21.70 -5.46
C ASP A 188 -9.14 22.89 -4.85
N MET A 189 -9.83 23.75 -4.10
CA MET A 189 -9.21 24.88 -3.43
C MET A 189 -8.16 24.44 -2.41
N SER A 190 -8.46 23.41 -1.61
CA SER A 190 -7.52 22.87 -0.63
C SER A 190 -6.29 22.25 -1.31
N ILE A 191 -6.49 21.44 -2.35
CA ILE A 191 -5.39 20.85 -3.12
C ILE A 191 -4.51 21.93 -3.76
N ARG A 192 -5.10 22.96 -4.36
CA ARG A 192 -4.33 24.05 -4.98
C ARG A 192 -3.55 24.88 -3.96
N LYS A 193 -4.15 25.18 -2.81
CA LYS A 193 -3.59 26.10 -1.83
C LYS A 193 -2.64 25.40 -0.85
N HIS A 194 -2.97 24.19 -0.42
CA HIS A 194 -2.27 23.46 0.63
C HIS A 194 -1.65 22.13 0.15
N GLY A 195 -1.88 21.74 -1.11
CA GLY A 195 -1.35 20.53 -1.72
C GLY A 195 -2.22 19.29 -1.52
N PHE A 196 -3.15 19.27 -0.54
CA PHE A 196 -3.98 18.10 -0.24
C PHE A 196 -5.33 18.47 0.39
N VAL A 197 -6.23 17.49 0.45
CA VAL A 197 -7.53 17.55 1.12
C VAL A 197 -7.80 16.19 1.81
N ASN A 198 -8.41 16.22 2.99
CA ASN A 198 -8.95 15.02 3.62
C ASN A 198 -10.43 14.87 3.27
N ILE A 199 -10.86 13.65 2.96
CA ILE A 199 -12.25 13.33 2.62
C ILE A 199 -12.66 12.10 3.43
N VAL A 200 -13.84 12.18 4.05
CA VAL A 200 -14.52 11.05 4.69
C VAL A 200 -15.92 10.98 4.09
N ARG A 201 -16.29 9.81 3.52
CA ARG A 201 -17.57 9.64 2.84
C ARG A 201 -17.95 8.16 2.71
N GLY A 202 -19.24 7.92 2.52
CA GLY A 202 -19.74 6.58 2.22
C GLY A 202 -19.37 5.54 3.28
N ASP A 203 -19.35 4.30 2.88
CA ASP A 203 -18.96 3.19 3.75
C ASP A 203 -17.43 3.13 3.86
N MET A 204 -16.92 2.91 5.09
CA MET A 204 -15.48 2.81 5.34
C MET A 204 -14.89 1.59 4.60
N GLU A 205 -13.65 1.71 4.22
CA GLU A 205 -12.91 0.61 3.59
C GLU A 205 -12.66 -0.55 4.56
N PHE A 206 -12.93 -1.76 4.10
CA PHE A 206 -12.58 -2.99 4.80
C PHE A 206 -11.22 -3.49 4.33
N GLY A 207 -10.24 -3.46 5.23
CA GLY A 207 -8.87 -3.87 4.90
C GLY A 207 -7.83 -2.79 5.17
N PRO A 208 -6.58 -2.99 4.74
CA PRO A 208 -5.45 -2.15 5.15
C PRO A 208 -5.24 -0.90 4.27
N ARG A 209 -6.14 -0.62 3.32
CA ARG A 209 -5.95 0.44 2.31
C ARG A 209 -7.15 1.37 2.25
N ALA A 210 -6.90 2.67 2.13
CA ALA A 210 -7.91 3.64 1.77
C ALA A 210 -8.23 3.52 0.27
N LEU A 211 -9.52 3.41 -0.07
CA LEU A 211 -10.00 3.28 -1.45
C LEU A 211 -10.80 4.52 -1.88
N CYS A 212 -10.37 5.69 -1.43
CA CYS A 212 -10.94 7.00 -1.71
C CYS A 212 -12.25 7.34 -0.97
N ASN A 213 -12.61 6.59 0.07
CA ASN A 213 -13.72 6.94 0.95
C ASN A 213 -13.23 7.65 2.21
N THR A 214 -12.27 7.07 2.93
CA THR A 214 -11.65 7.71 4.11
C THR A 214 -10.18 8.01 3.78
N THR A 215 -9.97 9.13 3.13
CA THR A 215 -8.73 9.37 2.38
C THR A 215 -8.17 10.77 2.53
N THR A 216 -6.87 10.89 2.34
CA THR A 216 -6.17 12.13 1.99
C THR A 216 -5.79 12.06 0.50
N LEU A 217 -6.38 12.96 -0.31
CA LEU A 217 -6.01 13.15 -1.70
C LEU A 217 -5.04 14.32 -1.84
N ALA A 218 -3.97 14.14 -2.59
CA ALA A 218 -2.91 15.14 -2.67
C ALA A 218 -2.24 15.25 -4.05
N GLN A 219 -1.62 16.39 -4.31
CA GLN A 219 -0.72 16.52 -5.46
C GLN A 219 0.49 15.58 -5.29
N PRO A 220 0.90 14.87 -6.34
CA PRO A 220 1.99 13.89 -6.28
C PRO A 220 3.38 14.56 -6.33
N LEU A 221 3.55 15.65 -5.57
CA LEU A 221 4.78 16.38 -5.40
C LEU A 221 5.53 15.90 -4.16
N LEU A 222 6.85 15.83 -4.23
CA LEU A 222 7.68 15.36 -3.13
C LEU A 222 7.50 16.20 -1.85
N MET A 223 7.44 17.53 -2.00
CA MET A 223 7.21 18.43 -0.87
C MET A 223 5.86 18.21 -0.18
N VAL A 224 4.81 17.90 -0.97
CA VAL A 224 3.47 17.59 -0.44
C VAL A 224 3.48 16.24 0.28
N ALA A 225 4.14 15.24 -0.27
CA ALA A 225 4.31 13.94 0.37
C ALA A 225 5.05 14.06 1.72
N HIS A 226 6.09 14.89 1.79
CA HIS A 226 6.79 15.18 3.05
C HIS A 226 5.89 15.90 4.05
N ALA A 227 5.10 16.88 3.60
CA ALA A 227 4.16 17.60 4.45
C ALA A 227 3.11 16.65 5.06
N ILE A 228 2.50 15.77 4.25
CA ILE A 228 1.53 14.78 4.73
C ILE A 228 2.17 13.83 5.76
N ASN A 229 3.39 13.33 5.49
CA ASN A 229 4.08 12.48 6.47
C ASN A 229 4.27 13.21 7.81
N LYS A 230 4.70 14.49 7.78
CA LYS A 230 4.82 15.32 8.97
C LYS A 230 3.48 15.50 9.69
N PHE A 231 2.44 15.89 8.97
CA PHE A 231 1.12 16.18 9.56
C PHE A 231 0.42 14.92 10.11
N ASN A 232 0.72 13.75 9.53
CA ASN A 232 0.22 12.47 10.06
C ASN A 232 1.11 11.90 11.18
N GLY A 233 2.15 12.61 11.63
CA GLY A 233 3.07 12.16 12.69
C GLY A 233 3.97 10.99 12.28
N ARG A 234 4.26 10.83 10.99
CA ARG A 234 5.13 9.76 10.48
C ARG A 234 6.59 10.20 10.49
N ASN A 235 7.43 9.40 11.12
CA ASN A 235 8.89 9.63 11.19
C ASN A 235 9.65 9.05 9.98
N SER A 236 8.99 8.32 9.08
CA SER A 236 9.62 7.69 7.92
C SER A 236 8.99 8.18 6.63
N VAL A 237 9.82 8.37 5.61
CA VAL A 237 9.35 8.65 4.26
C VAL A 237 8.83 7.34 3.68
N MET A 238 7.51 7.15 3.72
CA MET A 238 6.86 6.05 3.01
C MET A 238 6.34 6.59 1.67
N PRO A 239 6.58 5.87 0.56
CA PRO A 239 6.01 6.25 -0.72
C PRO A 239 4.49 6.12 -0.67
N PHE A 240 3.79 7.14 -1.17
CA PHE A 240 2.35 7.13 -1.29
C PHE A 240 1.90 6.44 -2.58
N ALA A 241 0.68 5.92 -2.55
CA ALA A 241 0.06 5.32 -3.72
C ALA A 241 -0.55 6.39 -4.62
N PRO A 242 -0.28 6.38 -5.93
CA PRO A 242 -1.02 7.21 -6.86
C PRO A 242 -2.38 6.60 -7.19
N VAL A 243 -3.41 7.45 -7.27
CA VAL A 243 -4.72 7.11 -7.82
C VAL A 243 -4.92 7.81 -9.17
N MET A 244 -5.50 7.09 -10.13
CA MET A 244 -5.70 7.55 -11.50
C MET A 244 -6.81 6.79 -12.21
N LYS A 245 -7.21 7.27 -13.39
CA LYS A 245 -8.08 6.53 -14.29
C LYS A 245 -7.32 5.46 -15.07
N GLU A 246 -8.05 4.43 -15.53
CA GLU A 246 -7.48 3.27 -16.24
C GLU A 246 -6.64 3.66 -17.46
N ALA A 247 -7.08 4.61 -18.26
CA ALA A 247 -6.31 5.08 -19.42
C ALA A 247 -4.93 5.61 -19.04
N THR A 248 -4.84 6.35 -17.93
CA THR A 248 -3.56 6.84 -17.39
C THR A 248 -2.72 5.69 -16.85
N TYR A 249 -3.33 4.75 -16.13
CA TYR A 249 -2.68 3.56 -15.60
C TYR A 249 -2.01 2.74 -16.70
N LEU A 250 -2.75 2.41 -17.76
CA LEU A 250 -2.23 1.64 -18.90
C LEU A 250 -1.12 2.38 -19.68
N LYS A 251 -1.18 3.70 -19.72
CA LYS A 251 -0.16 4.53 -20.36
C LYS A 251 1.12 4.61 -19.54
N CYS A 252 1.00 4.72 -18.21
CA CYS A 252 2.13 4.96 -17.32
C CYS A 252 2.90 3.69 -16.91
N PHE A 253 2.27 2.52 -16.99
CA PHE A 253 2.87 1.26 -16.51
C PHE A 253 2.84 0.19 -17.61
N PRO A 254 4.00 -0.16 -18.20
CA PRO A 254 4.07 -1.12 -19.31
C PRO A 254 3.46 -2.50 -18.99
N ASP A 255 3.64 -2.99 -17.76
CA ASP A 255 3.10 -4.28 -17.31
C ASP A 255 1.67 -4.18 -16.74
N ALA A 256 1.03 -3.02 -16.79
CA ALA A 256 -0.33 -2.80 -16.29
C ALA A 256 -1.35 -3.79 -16.88
N HIS A 257 -1.21 -4.11 -18.16
CA HIS A 257 -2.09 -5.02 -18.89
C HIS A 257 -2.08 -6.46 -18.35
N LYS A 258 -1.06 -6.85 -17.57
CA LYS A 258 -0.99 -8.17 -16.93
C LYS A 258 -1.77 -8.23 -15.63
N VAL A 259 -1.88 -7.13 -14.89
CA VAL A 259 -2.56 -7.07 -13.59
C VAL A 259 -4.07 -7.08 -13.82
N VAL A 260 -4.78 -7.98 -13.15
CA VAL A 260 -6.24 -8.09 -13.22
C VAL A 260 -6.84 -8.25 -11.82
N LEU A 261 -8.00 -7.67 -11.60
CA LEU A 261 -8.74 -7.72 -10.33
C LEU A 261 -7.97 -7.22 -9.09
N SER A 262 -6.80 -6.62 -9.27
CA SER A 262 -5.93 -6.14 -8.20
C SER A 262 -5.56 -4.67 -8.34
N GLU A 263 -5.84 -4.08 -9.47
CA GLU A 263 -5.42 -2.73 -9.87
C GLU A 263 -6.11 -1.61 -9.05
N GLU A 264 -7.25 -1.90 -8.44
CA GLU A 264 -7.98 -0.94 -7.60
C GLU A 264 -7.49 -0.92 -6.14
N PHE A 265 -6.67 -1.90 -5.72
CA PHE A 265 -6.44 -2.17 -4.30
C PHE A 265 -5.02 -1.84 -3.81
N MET A 266 -4.19 -1.20 -4.62
CA MET A 266 -2.81 -0.80 -4.24
C MET A 266 -1.97 -1.98 -3.70
N ILE A 267 -2.15 -3.19 -4.23
CA ILE A 267 -1.50 -4.41 -3.76
C ILE A 267 -0.35 -4.86 -4.68
N VAL A 268 -0.20 -4.23 -5.82
CA VAL A 268 0.86 -4.50 -6.80
C VAL A 268 1.63 -3.20 -7.06
N ALA A 269 2.95 -3.24 -6.93
CA ALA A 269 3.80 -2.17 -7.44
C ALA A 269 4.16 -2.48 -8.91
N LEU A 270 4.37 -1.45 -9.70
CA LEU A 270 4.76 -1.55 -11.10
C LEU A 270 5.91 -0.59 -11.41
N GLU A 271 6.73 -0.96 -12.35
CA GLU A 271 7.71 -0.06 -12.94
C GLU A 271 7.00 0.98 -13.81
N ALA A 272 7.37 2.23 -13.61
CA ALA A 272 6.79 3.35 -14.35
C ALA A 272 7.57 3.64 -15.63
N ASN A 273 6.85 3.95 -16.71
CA ASN A 273 7.46 4.43 -17.95
C ASN A 273 7.99 5.86 -17.74
N PRO A 274 9.30 6.12 -17.82
CA PRO A 274 9.89 7.42 -17.56
C PRO A 274 9.41 8.52 -18.53
N GLU A 275 8.94 8.17 -19.72
CA GLU A 275 8.38 9.13 -20.68
C GLU A 275 7.00 9.66 -20.28
N HIS A 276 6.27 8.89 -19.47
CA HIS A 276 4.87 9.17 -19.09
C HIS A 276 4.68 9.38 -17.59
N TRP A 277 5.75 9.25 -16.80
CA TRP A 277 5.67 9.29 -15.34
C TRP A 277 6.61 10.36 -14.76
N ASN A 278 6.03 11.40 -14.19
CA ASN A 278 6.76 12.46 -13.48
C ASN A 278 6.02 12.86 -12.19
N TYR A 279 5.87 11.90 -11.26
CA TYR A 279 5.12 12.09 -10.03
C TYR A 279 5.97 11.65 -8.81
N PRO A 280 7.00 12.45 -8.44
CA PRO A 280 7.99 12.04 -7.43
C PRO A 280 7.41 11.82 -6.04
N GLY A 281 6.31 12.48 -5.67
CA GLY A 281 5.62 12.28 -4.38
C GLY A 281 4.88 10.92 -4.27
N ALA A 282 4.65 10.25 -5.41
CA ALA A 282 3.99 8.94 -5.49
C ALA A 282 4.90 7.86 -6.06
N SER A 283 6.21 8.06 -6.02
CA SER A 283 7.22 7.18 -6.60
C SER A 283 8.18 6.65 -5.55
N LEU A 284 8.73 5.48 -5.82
CA LEU A 284 9.88 4.94 -5.13
C LEU A 284 10.96 4.62 -6.18
N MET A 285 12.18 5.09 -5.95
CA MET A 285 13.33 4.64 -6.72
C MET A 285 13.94 3.41 -6.03
N THR A 286 14.11 2.35 -6.79
CA THR A 286 14.78 1.12 -6.33
C THR A 286 16.30 1.32 -6.31
N HIS A 287 17.04 0.42 -5.69
CA HIS A 287 18.51 0.49 -5.60
C HIS A 287 19.20 0.40 -6.98
N ASP A 288 18.55 -0.24 -7.96
CA ASP A 288 18.99 -0.37 -9.35
C ASP A 288 18.50 0.78 -10.26
N GLY A 289 17.94 1.84 -9.65
CA GLY A 289 17.57 3.07 -10.35
C GLY A 289 16.21 3.04 -11.04
N LEU A 290 15.42 1.98 -10.89
CA LEU A 290 14.08 1.93 -11.47
C LEU A 290 13.12 2.81 -10.68
N VAL A 291 12.28 3.55 -11.39
CA VAL A 291 11.17 4.29 -10.81
C VAL A 291 9.94 3.39 -10.74
N THR A 292 9.42 3.20 -9.55
CA THR A 292 8.25 2.33 -9.30
C THR A 292 7.16 3.09 -8.57
N ALA A 293 5.93 2.65 -8.75
CA ALA A 293 4.79 3.15 -7.99
C ALA A 293 3.85 1.99 -7.64
N ARG A 294 2.96 2.24 -6.70
CA ARG A 294 1.91 1.30 -6.27
C ARG A 294 0.53 1.88 -6.65
N PRO A 295 0.16 1.83 -7.93
CA PRO A 295 -1.00 2.52 -8.45
C PRO A 295 -2.32 1.96 -7.94
N GLN A 296 -3.33 2.82 -7.97
CA GLN A 296 -4.74 2.50 -7.80
C GLN A 296 -5.50 3.00 -9.03
N VAL A 297 -6.26 2.12 -9.66
CA VAL A 297 -7.23 2.50 -10.69
C VAL A 297 -8.55 2.87 -10.01
N TYR A 298 -9.07 4.05 -10.31
CA TYR A 298 -10.35 4.52 -9.79
C TYR A 298 -11.46 4.34 -10.85
N ARG A 299 -12.43 3.46 -10.55
CA ARG A 299 -13.46 3.00 -11.50
C ARG A 299 -14.87 3.53 -11.21
N GLU A 300 -15.02 4.49 -10.28
CA GLU A 300 -16.32 5.12 -10.07
C GLU A 300 -16.85 5.73 -11.38
N GLU A 301 -18.11 5.43 -11.73
CA GLU A 301 -18.72 5.86 -12.99
C GLU A 301 -19.37 7.25 -12.89
N ASP A 302 -19.79 7.67 -11.69
CA ASP A 302 -20.43 8.96 -11.49
C ASP A 302 -19.46 10.12 -11.82
N PRO A 303 -19.73 10.91 -12.86
CA PRO A 303 -18.84 11.98 -13.30
C PRO A 303 -18.77 13.15 -12.29
N GLU A 304 -19.78 13.29 -11.43
CA GLU A 304 -19.83 14.33 -10.38
C GLU A 304 -19.21 13.88 -9.06
N ASP A 305 -18.75 12.62 -9.00
CA ASP A 305 -17.98 12.13 -7.86
C ASP A 305 -16.74 13.01 -7.62
N VAL A 306 -16.50 13.39 -6.38
CA VAL A 306 -15.41 14.33 -6.03
C VAL A 306 -14.05 13.85 -6.49
N VAL A 307 -13.76 12.53 -6.41
CA VAL A 307 -12.48 11.98 -6.87
C VAL A 307 -12.39 12.01 -8.39
N ASN A 308 -13.49 11.73 -9.09
CA ASN A 308 -13.55 11.86 -10.55
C ASN A 308 -13.32 13.28 -11.02
N VAL A 309 -13.97 14.25 -10.38
CA VAL A 309 -13.77 15.67 -10.66
C VAL A 309 -12.30 16.09 -10.41
N MET A 310 -11.69 15.61 -9.33
CA MET A 310 -10.29 15.89 -9.05
C MET A 310 -9.36 15.21 -10.07
N LEU A 311 -9.61 13.94 -10.46
CA LEU A 311 -8.78 13.23 -11.45
C LEU A 311 -8.89 13.81 -12.87
N GLN A 312 -10.02 14.45 -13.21
CA GLN A 312 -10.13 15.23 -14.46
C GLN A 312 -9.20 16.45 -14.47
N LYS A 313 -8.96 17.08 -13.32
CA LYS A 313 -8.10 18.25 -13.18
C LYS A 313 -6.61 17.91 -13.05
N TYR A 314 -6.31 16.87 -12.27
CA TYR A 314 -4.94 16.58 -11.83
C TYR A 314 -4.35 15.32 -12.47
N THR A 315 -5.15 14.53 -13.19
CA THR A 315 -4.77 13.27 -13.87
C THR A 315 -4.29 12.18 -12.92
N VAL A 316 -3.37 12.51 -12.02
CA VAL A 316 -2.82 11.63 -10.97
C VAL A 316 -2.84 12.38 -9.65
N LEU A 317 -3.32 11.73 -8.60
CA LEU A 317 -3.25 12.22 -7.22
C LEU A 317 -2.61 11.15 -6.33
N ILE A 318 -2.05 11.56 -5.22
CA ILE A 318 -1.77 10.66 -4.10
C ILE A 318 -3.11 10.26 -3.46
N ASN A 319 -3.26 8.97 -3.15
CA ASN A 319 -4.26 8.45 -2.23
C ASN A 319 -3.56 7.81 -1.02
N THR A 320 -3.85 8.28 0.18
CA THR A 320 -3.41 7.68 1.43
C THR A 320 -4.53 7.72 2.46
N SER A 321 -4.50 6.82 3.44
CA SER A 321 -5.50 6.79 4.50
C SER A 321 -5.51 8.08 5.31
N PHE A 322 -6.70 8.58 5.61
CA PHE A 322 -6.87 9.67 6.54
C PHE A 322 -6.86 9.11 7.97
N ASN A 323 -5.72 9.24 8.62
CA ASN A 323 -5.48 8.83 10.00
C ASN A 323 -4.17 9.41 10.54
N VAL A 324 -4.07 9.51 11.85
CA VAL A 324 -2.79 9.74 12.53
C VAL A 324 -1.99 8.44 12.55
N HIS A 325 -0.68 8.53 12.39
CA HIS A 325 0.22 7.37 12.41
C HIS A 325 0.06 6.53 13.68
N GLY A 326 -0.05 5.22 13.52
CA GLY A 326 -0.28 4.29 14.62
C GLY A 326 -1.75 4.16 15.07
N ARG A 327 -2.67 4.92 14.47
CA ARG A 327 -4.11 4.78 14.68
C ARG A 327 -4.80 4.17 13.45
N PRO A 328 -5.95 3.52 13.62
CA PRO A 328 -6.78 3.06 12.50
C PRO A 328 -7.18 4.20 11.55
N ILE A 329 -7.68 3.86 10.38
CA ILE A 329 -8.37 4.80 9.49
C ILE A 329 -9.56 5.39 10.25
N VAL A 330 -9.80 6.70 10.09
CA VAL A 330 -10.92 7.41 10.67
C VAL A 330 -12.24 6.67 10.40
N LEU A 331 -13.02 6.45 11.45
CA LEU A 331 -14.27 5.71 11.39
C LEU A 331 -15.48 6.65 11.37
N ASP A 332 -15.48 7.65 12.24
CA ASP A 332 -16.63 8.51 12.53
C ASP A 332 -16.24 10.00 12.53
N LEU A 333 -17.24 10.86 12.71
CA LEU A 333 -17.06 12.32 12.73
C LEU A 333 -16.13 12.77 13.85
N LYS A 334 -16.19 12.13 15.00
CA LYS A 334 -15.34 12.47 16.16
C LYS A 334 -13.87 12.12 15.86
N ASP A 335 -13.62 10.97 15.25
CA ASP A 335 -12.29 10.58 14.81
C ASP A 335 -11.76 11.53 13.73
N ALA A 336 -12.64 11.95 12.80
CA ALA A 336 -12.28 12.89 11.73
C ALA A 336 -11.88 14.26 12.29
N ILE A 337 -12.65 14.79 13.25
CA ILE A 337 -12.35 16.06 13.95
C ILE A 337 -11.01 15.93 14.69
N HIS A 338 -10.82 14.86 15.47
CA HIS A 338 -9.58 14.66 16.21
C HIS A 338 -8.34 14.55 15.28
N CYS A 339 -8.48 13.84 14.17
CA CYS A 339 -7.38 13.71 13.20
C CYS A 339 -7.07 15.05 12.52
N HIS A 340 -8.11 15.83 12.16
CA HIS A 340 -7.96 17.17 11.62
C HIS A 340 -7.27 18.13 12.60
N GLU A 341 -7.70 18.17 13.84
CA GLU A 341 -7.09 19.00 14.89
C GLU A 341 -5.63 18.62 15.14
N PHE A 342 -5.32 17.33 15.14
CA PHE A 342 -3.93 16.87 15.23
C PHE A 342 -3.07 17.41 14.10
N GLN A 343 -3.55 17.33 12.86
CA GLN A 343 -2.86 17.89 11.69
C GLN A 343 -2.73 19.41 11.78
N TYR A 344 -3.79 20.10 12.24
CA TYR A 344 -3.81 21.55 12.42
C TYR A 344 -2.75 22.01 13.45
N HIS A 345 -2.64 21.31 14.58
CA HIS A 345 -1.60 21.59 15.60
C HIS A 345 -0.17 21.38 15.07
N LEU A 346 0.02 20.56 14.05
CA LEU A 346 1.30 20.40 13.36
C LEU A 346 1.53 21.41 12.22
N GLY A 347 0.58 22.36 12.05
CA GLY A 347 0.65 23.45 11.10
C GLY A 347 -0.01 23.17 9.74
N SER A 348 -0.89 22.19 9.64
CA SER A 348 -1.72 21.97 8.44
C SER A 348 -2.87 22.97 8.39
N GLU A 349 -3.09 23.57 7.22
CA GLU A 349 -4.26 24.39 6.91
C GLU A 349 -5.17 23.72 5.85
N ALA A 350 -4.88 22.47 5.49
CA ALA A 350 -5.67 21.74 4.52
C ALA A 350 -7.08 21.46 5.04
N SER A 351 -8.04 21.44 4.11
CA SER A 351 -9.43 21.18 4.45
C SER A 351 -9.69 19.70 4.76
N THR A 352 -10.61 19.46 5.68
CA THR A 352 -11.24 18.14 5.88
C THR A 352 -12.73 18.26 5.54
N ILE A 353 -13.22 17.38 4.69
CA ILE A 353 -14.62 17.32 4.24
C ILE A 353 -15.19 15.99 4.70
N PHE A 354 -16.16 16.06 5.60
CA PHE A 354 -16.97 14.92 6.03
C PHE A 354 -18.31 14.96 5.28
N ILE A 355 -18.57 13.95 4.45
CA ILE A 355 -19.74 13.88 3.55
C ILE A 355 -20.69 12.81 4.10
N TYR A 356 -21.91 13.22 4.46
CA TYR A 356 -22.95 12.37 5.06
C TYR A 356 -24.20 12.25 4.16
#